data_9320b4528408c136a6d3021c90bdd166
#
_entry.id   9320b4528408c136a6d3021c90bdd166
#
_cell.length_a   1.000
_cell.length_b   1.000
_cell.length_c   1.000
_cell.angle_alpha   90.00
_cell.angle_beta   90.00
_cell.angle_gamma   90.00
#
_symmetry.space_group_name_H-M   'P 1'
#
loop_
_entity.id
_entity.type
_entity.pdbx_description
1 polymer ?
#
loop_
_entity_poly.entity_id
_entity_poly.type
_entity_poly.pdbx_seq_one_letter_code
_entity_poly.pdbx_strand_id
1 'polypeptide(L)'
;GEQYKSLAVLDTVFTALLQKPHGRDTTLVALGGGVVGDLTGFAAASYQRGVRFIQVPTTLLSQVDSSVGGKTAVNHPLGKNMIGAFYQPASVVVDLDCLKTLPPRELASGLAEVIKYGIILDGAFFNWLEENLDALLRLDGPAMAYCIRRCCELKAEVVAADERETGLRALLNLGHTFGHAIEAEMGYGNWLHGEAVAAGMVMAARTSERLGQFSSAETQRIITLLKRAGLPVNGPREM
;
A
#
# COMPACT_ATOMS: atom_id res chain seq x y z
N GLY A 1 -11.57 -2.31 9.39
CA GLY A 1 -10.85 -1.07 9.06
C GLY A 1 -9.65 -0.88 9.97
N GLU A 2 -8.89 0.18 9.78
CA GLU A 2 -7.61 0.45 10.45
C GLU A 2 -7.69 0.44 11.98
N GLN A 3 -8.82 0.83 12.56
CA GLN A 3 -9.07 0.80 14.00
C GLN A 3 -8.97 -0.61 14.63
N TYR A 4 -9.12 -1.65 13.83
CA TYR A 4 -9.03 -3.04 14.29
C TYR A 4 -7.62 -3.63 14.15
N LYS A 5 -6.68 -2.89 13.58
CA LYS A 5 -5.28 -3.30 13.45
C LYS A 5 -4.54 -3.08 14.78
N SER A 6 -4.82 -3.90 15.79
CA SER A 6 -4.38 -3.70 17.16
C SER A 6 -3.96 -5.02 17.84
N LEU A 7 -3.20 -4.89 18.94
CA LEU A 7 -2.84 -6.04 19.79
C LEU A 7 -4.06 -6.75 20.36
N ALA A 8 -5.13 -6.02 20.68
CA ALA A 8 -6.36 -6.61 21.21
C ALA A 8 -7.03 -7.53 20.18
N VAL A 9 -7.09 -7.12 18.91
CA VAL A 9 -7.62 -7.97 17.83
C VAL A 9 -6.67 -9.12 17.52
N LEU A 10 -5.35 -8.90 17.56
CA LEU A 10 -4.35 -9.95 17.41
C LEU A 10 -4.53 -11.05 18.46
N ASP A 11 -4.78 -10.69 19.72
CA ASP A 11 -5.05 -11.62 20.81
C ASP A 11 -6.30 -12.49 20.56
N THR A 12 -7.34 -11.92 19.93
CA THR A 12 -8.52 -12.70 19.53
C THR A 12 -8.18 -13.77 18.48
N VAL A 13 -7.25 -13.47 17.56
CA VAL A 13 -6.77 -14.45 16.56
C VAL A 13 -5.99 -15.57 17.27
N PHE A 14 -5.09 -15.25 18.20
CA PHE A 14 -4.37 -16.25 18.98
C PHE A 14 -5.32 -17.10 19.81
N THR A 15 -6.31 -16.49 20.46
CA THR A 15 -7.32 -17.22 21.23
C THR A 15 -8.06 -18.23 20.35
N ALA A 16 -8.50 -17.82 19.16
CA ALA A 16 -9.17 -18.71 18.21
C ALA A 16 -8.28 -19.89 17.76
N LEU A 17 -7.00 -19.64 17.53
CA LEU A 17 -6.04 -20.67 17.17
C LEU A 17 -5.74 -21.66 18.32
N LEU A 18 -5.72 -21.18 19.56
CA LEU A 18 -5.44 -21.99 20.74
C LEU A 18 -6.66 -22.79 21.22
N GLN A 19 -7.88 -22.27 21.01
CA GLN A 19 -9.12 -23.00 21.34
C GLN A 19 -9.30 -24.28 20.51
N LYS A 20 -8.73 -24.33 19.33
CA LYS A 20 -8.60 -25.54 18.50
C LYS A 20 -7.13 -25.88 18.40
N PRO A 21 -6.75 -27.17 18.45
CA PRO A 21 -5.34 -27.58 18.51
C PRO A 21 -4.64 -27.36 17.16
N HIS A 22 -4.44 -26.09 16.79
CA HIS A 22 -3.65 -25.72 15.61
C HIS A 22 -2.15 -25.84 15.92
N GLY A 23 -1.46 -26.72 15.19
CA GLY A 23 -0.03 -26.99 15.35
C GLY A 23 0.88 -26.08 14.52
N ARG A 24 2.17 -26.43 14.46
CA ARG A 24 3.18 -25.70 13.67
C ARG A 24 3.03 -25.86 12.17
N ASP A 25 2.27 -26.83 11.72
CA ASP A 25 1.92 -27.12 10.33
C ASP A 25 0.74 -26.28 9.81
N THR A 26 0.12 -25.51 10.70
CA THR A 26 -0.97 -24.59 10.35
C THR A 26 -0.51 -23.56 9.29
N THR A 27 -1.39 -23.25 8.36
CA THR A 27 -1.21 -22.15 7.43
C THR A 27 -2.36 -21.14 7.62
N LEU A 28 -2.03 -19.88 7.87
CA LEU A 28 -3.01 -18.82 7.98
C LEU A 28 -3.29 -18.25 6.58
N VAL A 29 -4.54 -17.92 6.27
CA VAL A 29 -4.92 -17.30 5.01
C VAL A 29 -5.49 -15.91 5.30
N ALA A 30 -4.82 -14.87 4.81
CA ALA A 30 -5.22 -13.48 4.93
C ALA A 30 -6.07 -13.10 3.71
N LEU A 31 -7.40 -13.22 3.81
CA LEU A 31 -8.33 -12.76 2.78
C LEU A 31 -8.84 -11.38 3.15
N GLY A 32 -8.36 -10.33 2.47
CA GLY A 32 -8.77 -8.96 2.76
C GLY A 32 -7.79 -7.89 2.25
N GLY A 33 -7.99 -6.65 2.68
CA GLY A 33 -7.08 -5.55 2.41
C GLY A 33 -5.81 -5.58 3.29
N GLY A 34 -5.01 -4.51 3.24
CA GLY A 34 -3.74 -4.41 3.95
C GLY A 34 -3.84 -4.63 5.47
N VAL A 35 -4.91 -4.17 6.11
CA VAL A 35 -5.15 -4.40 7.56
C VAL A 35 -5.18 -5.89 7.89
N VAL A 36 -5.91 -6.67 7.09
CA VAL A 36 -6.02 -8.13 7.28
C VAL A 36 -4.69 -8.80 6.98
N GLY A 37 -4.00 -8.38 5.91
CA GLY A 37 -2.68 -8.88 5.53
C GLY A 37 -1.65 -8.70 6.63
N ASP A 38 -1.53 -7.48 7.15
CA ASP A 38 -0.57 -7.12 8.18
C ASP A 38 -0.85 -7.84 9.51
N LEU A 39 -2.11 -7.84 9.95
CA LEU A 39 -2.52 -8.50 11.19
C LEU A 39 -2.27 -10.02 11.13
N THR A 40 -2.68 -10.65 10.02
CA THR A 40 -2.50 -12.10 9.83
C THR A 40 -1.03 -12.46 9.69
N GLY A 41 -0.25 -11.66 8.96
CA GLY A 41 1.18 -11.88 8.80
C GLY A 41 1.92 -11.77 10.12
N PHE A 42 1.58 -10.79 10.98
CA PHE A 42 2.16 -10.67 12.31
C PHE A 42 1.68 -11.78 13.25
N ALA A 43 0.42 -12.20 13.15
CA ALA A 43 -0.07 -13.38 13.86
C ALA A 43 0.74 -14.64 13.47
N ALA A 44 0.95 -14.86 12.17
CA ALA A 44 1.74 -15.98 11.67
C ALA A 44 3.18 -15.93 12.13
N ALA A 45 3.83 -14.78 12.14
CA ALA A 45 5.20 -14.61 12.62
C ALA A 45 5.36 -14.95 14.10
N SER A 46 4.31 -14.68 14.90
CA SER A 46 4.35 -14.83 16.36
C SER A 46 3.81 -16.17 16.85
N TYR A 47 2.77 -16.72 16.19
CA TYR A 47 2.15 -17.98 16.60
C TYR A 47 3.13 -19.15 16.44
N GLN A 48 3.29 -19.96 17.50
CA GLN A 48 4.22 -21.11 17.53
C GLN A 48 5.67 -20.75 17.11
N ARG A 49 6.09 -19.49 17.21
CA ARG A 49 7.37 -18.92 16.74
C ARG A 49 7.52 -18.87 15.21
N GLY A 50 6.42 -18.90 14.51
CA GLY A 50 6.33 -18.84 13.07
C GLY A 50 5.55 -19.99 12.46
N VAL A 51 4.44 -19.67 11.80
CA VAL A 51 3.67 -20.58 10.94
C VAL A 51 3.52 -19.96 9.57
N ARG A 52 3.25 -20.77 8.54
CA ARG A 52 3.09 -20.25 7.18
C ARG A 52 1.85 -19.36 7.08
N PHE A 53 1.89 -18.38 6.19
CA PHE A 53 0.69 -17.66 5.80
C PHE A 53 0.66 -17.38 4.29
N ILE A 54 -0.55 -17.23 3.77
CA ILE A 54 -0.86 -16.89 2.38
C ILE A 54 -1.67 -15.60 2.40
N GLN A 55 -1.35 -14.67 1.49
CA GLN A 55 -2.16 -13.47 1.30
C GLN A 55 -3.07 -13.60 0.08
N VAL A 56 -4.32 -13.20 0.26
CA VAL A 56 -5.31 -13.02 -0.82
C VAL A 56 -5.81 -11.57 -0.74
N PRO A 57 -5.03 -10.62 -1.31
CA PRO A 57 -5.34 -9.20 -1.21
C PRO A 57 -6.57 -8.82 -2.03
N THR A 58 -7.52 -8.10 -1.43
CA THR A 58 -8.82 -7.77 -2.04
C THR A 58 -8.99 -6.30 -2.40
N THR A 59 -8.03 -5.43 -2.07
CA THR A 59 -8.02 -4.03 -2.48
C THR A 59 -6.87 -3.78 -3.44
N LEU A 60 -6.99 -2.79 -4.35
CA LEU A 60 -5.88 -2.46 -5.25
C LEU A 60 -4.62 -2.10 -4.47
N LEU A 61 -4.73 -1.28 -3.42
CA LEU A 61 -3.61 -0.91 -2.55
C LEU A 61 -2.89 -2.16 -2.00
N SER A 62 -3.64 -3.15 -1.53
CA SER A 62 -3.01 -4.38 -1.03
C SER A 62 -2.43 -5.25 -2.14
N GLN A 63 -3.01 -5.27 -3.33
CA GLN A 63 -2.49 -6.03 -4.46
C GLN A 63 -1.17 -5.47 -5.01
N VAL A 64 -1.04 -4.13 -5.06
CA VAL A 64 0.15 -3.48 -5.64
C VAL A 64 1.22 -3.12 -4.61
N ASP A 65 0.88 -3.06 -3.32
CA ASP A 65 1.79 -2.55 -2.30
C ASP A 65 1.88 -3.44 -1.06
N SER A 66 0.91 -3.46 -0.15
CA SER A 66 1.10 -4.02 1.18
C SER A 66 1.32 -5.54 1.22
N SER A 67 0.91 -6.31 0.19
CA SER A 67 1.17 -7.75 0.11
C SER A 67 2.61 -8.13 -0.28
N VAL A 68 3.42 -7.17 -0.72
CA VAL A 68 4.80 -7.39 -1.15
C VAL A 68 5.77 -6.76 -0.16
N GLY A 69 6.79 -7.50 0.27
CA GLY A 69 7.89 -6.96 1.06
C GLY A 69 7.89 -7.31 2.54
N GLY A 70 6.95 -8.16 3.00
CA GLY A 70 6.98 -8.81 4.30
C GLY A 70 6.84 -7.90 5.52
N LYS A 71 6.53 -6.63 5.36
CA LYS A 71 6.21 -5.76 6.50
C LYS A 71 4.86 -6.18 7.07
N THR A 72 4.84 -6.67 8.31
CA THR A 72 3.61 -7.03 9.02
C THR A 72 3.59 -6.33 10.36
N ALA A 73 2.47 -5.74 10.74
CA ALA A 73 2.42 -4.94 11.95
C ALA A 73 1.00 -4.75 12.49
N VAL A 74 0.93 -4.28 13.73
CA VAL A 74 -0.26 -3.72 14.36
C VAL A 74 0.05 -2.32 14.89
N ASN A 75 -1.02 -1.55 15.10
CA ASN A 75 -0.94 -0.19 15.62
C ASN A 75 -0.90 -0.19 17.16
N HIS A 76 -0.28 0.84 17.70
CA HIS A 76 -0.32 1.18 19.11
C HIS A 76 -0.92 2.59 19.26
N PRO A 77 -1.57 2.95 20.39
CA PRO A 77 -2.08 4.32 20.60
C PRO A 77 -1.04 5.43 20.40
N LEU A 78 0.24 5.12 20.60
CA LEU A 78 1.35 6.05 20.43
C LEU A 78 2.03 6.03 19.06
N GLY A 79 1.56 5.18 18.13
CA GLY A 79 2.17 5.12 16.78
C GLY A 79 1.60 4.05 15.88
N LYS A 80 1.49 4.37 14.59
CA LYS A 80 1.01 3.47 13.55
C LYS A 80 2.14 2.49 13.17
N ASN A 81 1.81 1.19 13.04
CA ASN A 81 2.72 0.13 12.58
C ASN A 81 4.00 -0.06 13.44
N MET A 82 4.00 0.35 14.69
CA MET A 82 5.20 0.32 15.54
C MET A 82 5.52 -1.05 16.12
N ILE A 83 4.61 -2.00 16.06
CA ILE A 83 4.77 -3.35 16.61
C ILE A 83 4.55 -4.35 15.48
N GLY A 84 5.57 -5.12 15.11
CA GLY A 84 5.48 -6.04 13.99
C GLY A 84 6.74 -6.85 13.73
N ALA A 85 6.75 -7.52 12.59
CA ALA A 85 7.86 -8.34 12.14
C ALA A 85 8.02 -8.25 10.62
N PHE A 86 9.25 -8.41 10.13
CA PHE A 86 9.47 -8.75 8.73
C PHE A 86 9.21 -10.25 8.55
N TYR A 87 8.10 -10.59 7.92
CA TYR A 87 7.67 -11.97 7.72
C TYR A 87 7.06 -12.15 6.34
N GLN A 88 7.73 -12.90 5.47
CA GLN A 88 7.30 -13.08 4.09
C GLN A 88 6.16 -14.10 3.99
N PRO A 89 5.10 -13.84 3.19
CA PRO A 89 4.09 -14.84 2.89
C PRO A 89 4.66 -15.99 2.07
N ALA A 90 4.14 -17.21 2.28
CA ALA A 90 4.48 -18.36 1.45
C ALA A 90 3.98 -18.21 0.01
N SER A 91 2.89 -17.46 -0.18
CA SER A 91 2.32 -17.12 -1.48
C SER A 91 1.42 -15.88 -1.36
N VAL A 92 1.30 -15.16 -2.46
CA VAL A 92 0.31 -14.08 -2.65
C VAL A 92 -0.55 -14.46 -3.86
N VAL A 93 -1.86 -14.54 -3.67
CA VAL A 93 -2.82 -14.90 -4.72
C VAL A 93 -3.68 -13.68 -5.00
N VAL A 94 -3.52 -13.09 -6.18
CA VAL A 94 -4.27 -11.90 -6.61
C VAL A 94 -5.43 -12.31 -7.50
N ASP A 95 -6.65 -12.04 -7.05
CA ASP A 95 -7.87 -12.18 -7.83
C ASP A 95 -8.38 -10.79 -8.20
N LEU A 96 -8.42 -10.51 -9.52
CA LEU A 96 -8.89 -9.22 -10.04
C LEU A 96 -10.39 -9.02 -9.81
N ASP A 97 -11.16 -10.07 -9.69
CA ASP A 97 -12.60 -9.99 -9.46
C ASP A 97 -12.95 -9.35 -8.12
N CYS A 98 -12.06 -9.40 -7.15
CA CYS A 98 -12.20 -8.67 -5.88
C CYS A 98 -12.33 -7.15 -6.08
N LEU A 99 -11.75 -6.60 -7.15
CA LEU A 99 -11.78 -5.16 -7.43
C LEU A 99 -13.16 -4.69 -7.93
N LYS A 100 -14.00 -5.59 -8.45
CA LYS A 100 -15.33 -5.24 -8.97
C LYS A 100 -16.28 -4.69 -7.90
N THR A 101 -16.05 -5.05 -6.64
CA THR A 101 -16.85 -4.60 -5.49
C THR A 101 -16.13 -3.53 -4.67
N LEU A 102 -14.92 -3.13 -5.08
CA LEU A 102 -14.14 -2.12 -4.39
C LEU A 102 -14.76 -0.73 -4.62
N PRO A 103 -15.01 0.07 -3.57
CA PRO A 103 -15.50 1.44 -3.75
C PRO A 103 -14.55 2.27 -4.62
N PRO A 104 -15.07 3.16 -5.49
CA PRO A 104 -14.22 3.99 -6.37
C PRO A 104 -13.16 4.80 -5.63
N ARG A 105 -13.44 5.29 -4.42
CA ARG A 105 -12.51 6.02 -3.58
C ARG A 105 -11.32 5.14 -3.14
N GLU A 106 -11.58 3.88 -2.83
CA GLU A 106 -10.54 2.90 -2.47
C GLU A 106 -9.72 2.48 -3.70
N LEU A 107 -10.34 2.37 -4.87
CA LEU A 107 -9.63 2.14 -6.13
C LEU A 107 -8.67 3.30 -6.42
N ALA A 108 -9.14 4.55 -6.32
CA ALA A 108 -8.30 5.74 -6.48
C ALA A 108 -7.14 5.77 -5.48
N SER A 109 -7.41 5.42 -4.21
CA SER A 109 -6.37 5.32 -3.18
C SER A 109 -5.27 4.32 -3.57
N GLY A 110 -5.63 3.16 -4.13
CA GLY A 110 -4.65 2.21 -4.66
C GLY A 110 -3.87 2.75 -5.86
N LEU A 111 -4.52 3.51 -6.75
CA LEU A 111 -3.86 4.14 -7.90
C LEU A 111 -2.80 5.17 -7.50
N ALA A 112 -2.89 5.78 -6.33
CA ALA A 112 -1.83 6.66 -5.82
C ALA A 112 -0.49 5.93 -5.70
N GLU A 113 -0.49 4.70 -5.15
CA GLU A 113 0.70 3.87 -5.04
C GLU A 113 1.20 3.39 -6.40
N VAL A 114 0.28 3.05 -7.31
CA VAL A 114 0.62 2.71 -8.71
C VAL A 114 1.36 3.86 -9.39
N ILE A 115 0.82 5.08 -9.30
CA ILE A 115 1.43 6.29 -9.87
C ILE A 115 2.79 6.58 -9.22
N LYS A 116 2.92 6.37 -7.93
CA LYS A 116 4.19 6.50 -7.21
C LYS A 116 5.30 5.63 -7.83
N TYR A 117 5.03 4.37 -8.14
CA TYR A 117 6.02 3.50 -8.80
C TYR A 117 6.47 4.05 -10.15
N GLY A 118 5.55 4.58 -10.96
CA GLY A 118 5.89 5.24 -12.22
C GLY A 118 6.80 6.46 -12.03
N ILE A 119 6.56 7.25 -10.99
CA ILE A 119 7.34 8.45 -10.70
C ILE A 119 8.78 8.09 -10.26
N ILE A 120 8.94 7.10 -9.38
CA ILE A 120 10.22 6.85 -8.70
C ILE A 120 11.09 5.80 -9.38
N LEU A 121 10.52 4.85 -10.11
CA LEU A 121 11.25 3.66 -10.59
C LEU A 121 11.16 3.45 -12.10
N ASP A 122 10.07 3.85 -12.77
CA ASP A 122 9.85 3.48 -14.16
C ASP A 122 9.07 4.56 -14.94
N GLY A 123 9.81 5.43 -15.62
CA GLY A 123 9.23 6.49 -16.46
C GLY A 123 8.43 5.94 -17.66
N ALA A 124 8.77 4.78 -18.20
CA ALA A 124 7.99 4.14 -19.26
C ALA A 124 6.63 3.66 -18.72
N PHE A 125 6.61 3.11 -17.50
CA PHE A 125 5.37 2.76 -16.81
C PHE A 125 4.53 4.00 -16.50
N PHE A 126 5.16 5.14 -16.13
CA PHE A 126 4.43 6.40 -15.94
C PHE A 126 3.74 6.86 -17.24
N ASN A 127 4.44 6.81 -18.37
CA ASN A 127 3.85 7.14 -19.68
C ASN A 127 2.67 6.20 -20.01
N TRP A 128 2.85 4.89 -19.77
CA TRP A 128 1.79 3.92 -19.97
C TRP A 128 0.55 4.21 -19.10
N LEU A 129 0.76 4.66 -17.85
CA LEU A 129 -0.34 5.05 -16.96
C LEU A 129 -1.12 6.26 -17.49
N GLU A 130 -0.44 7.26 -18.06
CA GLU A 130 -1.10 8.41 -18.68
C GLU A 130 -2.05 8.00 -19.82
N GLU A 131 -1.65 7.00 -20.61
CA GLU A 131 -2.41 6.49 -21.75
C GLU A 131 -3.54 5.54 -21.34
N ASN A 132 -3.33 4.74 -20.27
CA ASN A 132 -4.24 3.64 -19.92
C ASN A 132 -5.06 3.88 -18.65
N LEU A 133 -4.99 5.07 -18.03
CA LEU A 133 -5.68 5.34 -16.78
C LEU A 133 -7.19 5.10 -16.88
N ASP A 134 -7.82 5.48 -17.99
CA ASP A 134 -9.26 5.29 -18.18
C ASP A 134 -9.65 3.80 -18.27
N ALA A 135 -8.76 2.95 -18.78
CA ALA A 135 -8.96 1.50 -18.76
C ALA A 135 -8.85 0.94 -17.32
N LEU A 136 -7.88 1.44 -16.53
CA LEU A 136 -7.75 1.06 -15.12
C LEU A 136 -8.98 1.48 -14.31
N LEU A 137 -9.50 2.68 -14.52
CA LEU A 137 -10.71 3.17 -13.83
C LEU A 137 -11.96 2.35 -14.19
N ARG A 138 -12.01 1.75 -15.38
CA ARG A 138 -13.08 0.82 -15.77
C ARG A 138 -12.81 -0.63 -15.39
N LEU A 139 -11.73 -0.92 -14.68
CA LEU A 139 -11.30 -2.26 -14.29
C LEU A 139 -11.11 -3.19 -15.51
N ASP A 140 -10.52 -2.68 -16.59
CA ASP A 140 -10.16 -3.50 -17.75
C ASP A 140 -9.18 -4.60 -17.34
N GLY A 141 -9.56 -5.85 -17.54
CA GLY A 141 -8.83 -7.01 -17.00
C GLY A 141 -7.36 -7.06 -17.45
N PRO A 142 -7.07 -7.00 -18.76
CA PRO A 142 -5.71 -6.95 -19.26
C PRO A 142 -4.88 -5.79 -18.73
N ALA A 143 -5.44 -4.56 -18.67
CA ALA A 143 -4.77 -3.39 -18.15
C ALA A 143 -4.49 -3.52 -16.64
N MET A 144 -5.45 -4.00 -15.86
CA MET A 144 -5.28 -4.24 -14.43
C MET A 144 -4.22 -5.32 -14.15
N ALA A 145 -4.24 -6.43 -14.89
CA ALA A 145 -3.26 -7.50 -14.75
C ALA A 145 -1.83 -7.01 -15.03
N TYR A 146 -1.64 -6.22 -16.09
CA TYR A 146 -0.34 -5.62 -16.41
C TYR A 146 0.10 -4.65 -15.31
N CYS A 147 -0.78 -3.74 -14.90
CA CYS A 147 -0.53 -2.73 -13.89
C CYS A 147 -0.07 -3.36 -12.55
N ILE A 148 -0.85 -4.30 -12.03
CA ILE A 148 -0.56 -4.97 -10.76
C ILE A 148 0.75 -5.75 -10.84
N ARG A 149 0.94 -6.53 -11.91
CA ARG A 149 2.18 -7.27 -12.12
C ARG A 149 3.38 -6.33 -12.13
N ARG A 150 3.33 -5.22 -12.89
CA ARG A 150 4.44 -4.28 -12.97
C ARG A 150 4.77 -3.63 -11.63
N CYS A 151 3.76 -3.23 -10.85
CA CYS A 151 3.97 -2.73 -9.50
C CYS A 151 4.64 -3.76 -8.59
N CYS A 152 4.18 -5.01 -8.61
CA CYS A 152 4.78 -6.09 -7.83
C CYS A 152 6.24 -6.35 -8.23
N GLU A 153 6.56 -6.36 -9.53
CA GLU A 153 7.92 -6.50 -10.05
C GLU A 153 8.82 -5.38 -9.52
N LEU A 154 8.42 -4.12 -9.71
CA LEU A 154 9.18 -2.94 -9.27
C LEU A 154 9.40 -2.95 -7.76
N LYS A 155 8.38 -3.29 -6.98
CA LYS A 155 8.53 -3.39 -5.53
C LYS A 155 9.44 -4.54 -5.13
N ALA A 156 9.30 -5.70 -5.76
CA ALA A 156 10.12 -6.87 -5.47
C ALA A 156 11.61 -6.60 -5.74
N GLU A 157 11.94 -5.88 -6.82
CA GLU A 157 13.31 -5.46 -7.13
C GLU A 157 13.90 -4.59 -6.00
N VAL A 158 13.14 -3.61 -5.52
CA VAL A 158 13.57 -2.73 -4.42
C VAL A 158 13.71 -3.50 -3.11
N VAL A 159 12.75 -4.39 -2.79
CA VAL A 159 12.78 -5.20 -1.56
C VAL A 159 13.93 -6.20 -1.59
N ALA A 160 14.20 -6.82 -2.74
CA ALA A 160 15.34 -7.74 -2.88
C ALA A 160 16.69 -7.04 -2.66
N ALA A 161 16.80 -5.76 -3.05
CA ALA A 161 17.99 -4.96 -2.84
C ALA A 161 18.12 -4.42 -1.39
N ASP A 162 16.99 -4.17 -0.72
CA ASP A 162 16.95 -3.58 0.63
C ASP A 162 15.69 -4.04 1.41
N GLU A 163 15.71 -5.26 1.92
CA GLU A 163 14.55 -5.83 2.63
C GLU A 163 14.16 -5.01 3.88
N ARG A 164 15.15 -4.51 4.62
CA ARG A 164 14.96 -3.86 5.94
C ARG A 164 14.87 -2.34 5.89
N GLU A 165 14.81 -1.74 4.68
CA GLU A 165 14.67 -0.28 4.51
C GLU A 165 15.80 0.53 5.17
N THR A 166 17.02 0.13 4.89
CA THR A 166 18.22 0.83 5.37
C THR A 166 18.76 1.86 4.37
N GLY A 167 18.23 1.91 3.15
CA GLY A 167 18.70 2.79 2.08
C GLY A 167 17.73 2.90 0.90
N LEU A 168 17.88 2.07 -0.13
CA LEU A 168 17.14 2.17 -1.41
C LEU A 168 15.61 2.11 -1.23
N ARG A 169 15.13 1.27 -0.32
CA ARG A 169 13.69 1.10 -0.07
C ARG A 169 13.02 2.38 0.44
N ALA A 170 13.79 3.33 0.98
CA ALA A 170 13.26 4.63 1.40
C ALA A 170 12.66 5.43 0.24
N LEU A 171 13.04 5.16 -1.03
CA LEU A 171 12.42 5.76 -2.22
C LEU A 171 10.91 5.48 -2.28
N LEU A 172 10.47 4.32 -1.79
CA LEU A 172 9.04 3.96 -1.73
C LEU A 172 8.22 4.91 -0.84
N ASN A 173 8.86 5.75 -0.04
CA ASN A 173 8.21 6.72 0.83
C ASN A 173 8.00 8.09 0.16
N LEU A 174 8.13 8.22 -1.17
CA LEU A 174 7.78 9.46 -1.86
C LEU A 174 6.35 9.89 -1.49
N GLY A 175 6.20 11.13 -1.05
CA GLY A 175 4.90 11.68 -0.59
C GLY A 175 4.50 11.29 0.85
N HIS A 176 5.12 10.26 1.45
CA HIS A 176 4.70 9.75 2.76
C HIS A 176 5.00 10.70 3.91
N THR A 177 6.07 11.48 3.86
CA THR A 177 6.38 12.47 4.92
C THR A 177 5.21 13.44 5.12
N PHE A 178 4.71 14.03 4.03
CA PHE A 178 3.55 14.90 4.06
C PHE A 178 2.25 14.10 4.24
N GLY A 179 2.13 12.94 3.61
CA GLY A 179 0.96 12.07 3.70
C GLY A 179 0.68 11.63 5.15
N HIS A 180 1.69 11.15 5.86
CA HIS A 180 1.53 10.77 7.27
C HIS A 180 1.17 11.96 8.19
N ALA A 181 1.70 13.16 7.89
CA ALA A 181 1.30 14.37 8.62
C ALA A 181 -0.19 14.67 8.41
N ILE A 182 -0.68 14.55 7.16
CA ILE A 182 -2.11 14.72 6.83
C ILE A 182 -2.96 13.65 7.56
N GLU A 183 -2.57 12.36 7.49
CA GLU A 183 -3.30 11.28 8.18
C GLU A 183 -3.38 11.52 9.70
N ALA A 184 -2.29 11.99 10.30
CA ALA A 184 -2.22 12.24 11.74
C ALA A 184 -3.10 13.42 12.19
N GLU A 185 -3.03 14.54 11.47
CA GLU A 185 -3.78 15.75 11.80
C GLU A 185 -5.29 15.59 11.55
N MET A 186 -5.64 15.00 10.41
CA MET A 186 -7.04 14.79 10.03
C MET A 186 -7.74 13.68 10.82
N GLY A 187 -6.99 12.84 11.52
CA GLY A 187 -7.49 11.65 12.18
C GLY A 187 -7.67 10.48 11.21
N TYR A 188 -7.29 9.30 11.66
CA TYR A 188 -7.32 8.09 10.83
C TYR A 188 -8.72 7.78 10.31
N GLY A 189 -8.84 7.57 8.99
CA GLY A 189 -10.08 7.21 8.31
C GLY A 189 -10.82 8.37 7.63
N ASN A 190 -10.51 9.62 7.93
CA ASN A 190 -11.07 10.79 7.23
C ASN A 190 -10.46 10.94 5.84
N TRP A 191 -9.13 10.83 5.76
CA TRP A 191 -8.40 10.69 4.50
C TRP A 191 -7.93 9.25 4.35
N LEU A 192 -8.13 8.68 3.13
CA LEU A 192 -7.52 7.40 2.81
C LEU A 192 -6.01 7.58 2.61
N HIS A 193 -5.25 6.52 2.88
CA HIS A 193 -3.79 6.53 2.75
C HIS A 193 -3.33 7.08 1.39
N GLY A 194 -3.85 6.56 0.29
CA GLY A 194 -3.47 7.02 -1.05
C GLY A 194 -3.89 8.46 -1.36
N GLU A 195 -4.95 8.98 -0.74
CA GLU A 195 -5.32 10.40 -0.87
C GLU A 195 -4.26 11.29 -0.21
N ALA A 196 -3.83 10.94 0.99
CA ALA A 196 -2.80 11.68 1.71
C ALA A 196 -1.44 11.60 1.01
N VAL A 197 -1.07 10.41 0.52
CA VAL A 197 0.17 10.20 -0.27
C VAL A 197 0.13 10.97 -1.59
N ALA A 198 -1.01 11.01 -2.28
CA ALA A 198 -1.16 11.78 -3.53
C ALA A 198 -0.91 13.28 -3.33
N ALA A 199 -1.54 13.89 -2.32
CA ALA A 199 -1.26 15.27 -1.95
C ALA A 199 0.21 15.47 -1.57
N GLY A 200 0.79 14.53 -0.83
CA GLY A 200 2.20 14.53 -0.46
C GLY A 200 3.16 14.42 -1.64
N MET A 201 2.83 13.60 -2.66
CA MET A 201 3.62 13.51 -3.89
C MET A 201 3.64 14.83 -4.66
N VAL A 202 2.52 15.56 -4.71
CA VAL A 202 2.47 16.89 -5.33
C VAL A 202 3.34 17.88 -4.56
N MET A 203 3.32 17.85 -3.22
CA MET A 203 4.18 18.71 -2.40
C MET A 203 5.67 18.39 -2.64
N ALA A 204 6.03 17.12 -2.71
CA ALA A 204 7.38 16.69 -3.03
C ALA A 204 7.83 17.12 -4.42
N ALA A 205 6.98 16.93 -5.45
CA ALA A 205 7.27 17.34 -6.83
C ALA A 205 7.47 18.86 -6.94
N ARG A 206 6.63 19.67 -6.30
CA ARG A 206 6.78 21.13 -6.26
C ARG A 206 8.04 21.56 -5.50
N THR A 207 8.42 20.84 -4.47
CA THR A 207 9.68 21.10 -3.75
C THR A 207 10.88 20.82 -4.66
N SER A 208 10.88 19.69 -5.37
CA SER A 208 11.92 19.32 -6.34
C SER A 208 11.99 20.34 -7.50
N GLU A 209 10.87 20.85 -7.97
CA GLU A 209 10.80 21.93 -8.98
C GLU A 209 11.46 23.22 -8.47
N ARG A 210 11.15 23.64 -7.25
CA ARG A 210 11.78 24.83 -6.62
C ARG A 210 13.28 24.66 -6.40
N LEU A 211 13.74 23.45 -6.19
CA LEU A 211 15.16 23.12 -6.07
C LEU A 211 15.86 22.93 -7.43
N GLY A 212 15.15 23.09 -8.54
CA GLY A 212 15.68 22.96 -9.90
C GLY A 212 15.99 21.52 -10.31
N GLN A 213 15.46 20.53 -9.59
CA GLN A 213 15.65 19.10 -9.89
C GLN A 213 14.54 18.52 -10.76
N PHE A 214 13.43 19.20 -10.84
CA PHE A 214 12.25 18.84 -11.64
C PHE A 214 11.83 20.02 -12.48
N SER A 215 11.36 19.78 -13.70
CA SER A 215 10.77 20.84 -14.52
C SER A 215 9.29 21.07 -14.13
N SER A 216 8.78 22.27 -14.41
CA SER A 216 7.35 22.57 -14.22
C SER A 216 6.45 21.64 -15.05
N ALA A 217 6.91 21.22 -16.22
CA ALA A 217 6.19 20.29 -17.09
C ALA A 217 6.04 18.91 -16.43
N GLU A 218 7.10 18.36 -15.81
CA GLU A 218 7.06 17.09 -15.08
C GLU A 218 6.15 17.17 -13.87
N THR A 219 6.25 18.24 -13.08
CA THR A 219 5.34 18.50 -11.94
C THR A 219 3.88 18.53 -12.41
N GLN A 220 3.60 19.20 -13.53
CA GLN A 220 2.24 19.31 -14.06
C GLN A 220 1.70 17.98 -14.58
N ARG A 221 2.53 17.12 -15.17
CA ARG A 221 2.13 15.76 -15.59
C ARG A 221 1.68 14.93 -14.38
N ILE A 222 2.45 14.93 -13.28
CA ILE A 222 2.09 14.25 -12.04
C ILE A 222 0.74 14.75 -11.51
N ILE A 223 0.57 16.06 -11.40
CA ILE A 223 -0.67 16.69 -10.93
C ILE A 223 -1.86 16.27 -11.81
N THR A 224 -1.67 16.28 -13.12
CA THR A 224 -2.73 15.93 -14.08
C THR A 224 -3.14 14.46 -13.94
N LEU A 225 -2.17 13.55 -13.84
CA LEU A 225 -2.45 12.13 -13.70
C LEU A 225 -3.18 11.81 -12.40
N LEU A 226 -2.73 12.39 -11.26
CA LEU A 226 -3.39 12.25 -9.98
C LEU A 226 -4.83 12.78 -9.99
N LYS A 227 -5.08 13.94 -10.59
CA LYS A 227 -6.43 14.49 -10.75
C LYS A 227 -7.33 13.58 -11.59
N ARG A 228 -6.83 13.06 -12.70
CA ARG A 228 -7.57 12.12 -13.56
C ARG A 228 -7.91 10.82 -12.82
N ALA A 229 -7.03 10.37 -11.90
CA ALA A 229 -7.28 9.23 -11.03
C ALA A 229 -8.30 9.51 -9.91
N GLY A 230 -8.84 10.73 -9.80
CA GLY A 230 -9.79 11.12 -8.75
C GLY A 230 -9.15 11.43 -7.41
N LEU A 231 -7.83 11.68 -7.38
CA LEU A 231 -7.06 11.92 -6.16
C LEU A 231 -6.92 13.42 -5.85
N PRO A 232 -6.86 13.81 -4.57
CA PRO A 232 -6.57 15.18 -4.17
C PRO A 232 -5.12 15.55 -4.53
N VAL A 233 -4.93 16.78 -4.95
CA VAL A 233 -3.61 17.35 -5.31
C VAL A 233 -3.19 18.51 -4.43
N ASN A 234 -3.97 18.76 -3.38
CA ASN A 234 -3.67 19.74 -2.33
C ASN A 234 -3.92 19.07 -0.98
N GLY A 235 -3.22 19.55 0.04
CA GLY A 235 -3.52 19.18 1.42
C GLY A 235 -4.90 19.67 1.86
N PRO A 236 -5.40 19.19 3.02
CA PRO A 236 -6.64 19.67 3.62
C PRO A 236 -6.56 21.17 3.91
N ARG A 237 -7.69 21.87 3.80
CA ARG A 237 -7.74 23.32 4.01
C ARG A 237 -7.71 23.70 5.50
N GLU A 238 -8.06 22.75 6.34
CA GLU A 238 -8.14 22.91 7.80
C GLU A 238 -6.78 22.69 8.50
N MET A 239 -5.73 22.37 7.75
CA MET A 239 -4.37 22.06 8.25
C MET A 239 -3.47 23.30 8.26
#